data_4ae603ef2c383bd644c83d7c5f061d8b
#
_entry.id   4ae603ef2c383bd644c83d7c5f061d8b
#
_cell.length_a   1.000
_cell.length_b   1.000
_cell.length_c   1.000
_cell.angle_alpha   90.00
_cell.angle_beta   90.00
_cell.angle_gamma   90.00
#
_symmetry.space_group_name_H-M   'P 1'
#
loop_
_entity.id
_entity.type
_entity.pdbx_description
1 polymer ?
#
loop_
_entity_poly.entity_id
_entity_poly.type
_entity_poly.pdbx_seq_one_letter_code
_entity_poly.pdbx_strand_id
1 'polypeptide(L)'
;MTQTVIPQLRMLHADTTLPFYLQGLGFVVDWEHRFGAGMPLFAQLTREGQTLFLSEHAGDCQPGGAVYFKVDDVDALFRAFSAAGVPIPQPPHDTDWGTREMLLVDPDGNRLRFATHSD
;
A
#
# COMPACT_ATOMS: atom_id res chain seq x y z
N MET A 1 18.37 -21.16 2.88
CA MET A 1 18.45 -19.80 2.32
C MET A 1 17.03 -19.23 2.22
N THR A 2 16.81 -18.02 2.68
CA THR A 2 15.50 -17.37 2.60
C THR A 2 15.46 -16.35 1.47
N GLN A 3 14.28 -16.10 0.95
CA GLN A 3 14.06 -15.11 -0.09
C GLN A 3 12.89 -14.25 0.32
N THR A 4 13.04 -12.94 0.19
CA THR A 4 11.98 -11.98 0.49
C THR A 4 11.64 -11.22 -0.79
N VAL A 5 10.35 -11.09 -1.07
CA VAL A 5 9.87 -10.27 -2.18
C VAL A 5 9.33 -8.98 -1.60
N ILE A 6 9.80 -7.85 -2.12
CA ILE A 6 9.35 -6.53 -1.68
C ILE A 6 8.77 -5.80 -2.88
N PRO A 7 7.45 -5.54 -2.89
CA PRO A 7 6.85 -4.75 -3.96
C PRO A 7 7.45 -3.34 -3.98
N GLN A 8 7.64 -2.80 -5.18
CA GLN A 8 8.17 -1.47 -5.38
C GLN A 8 7.15 -0.66 -6.16
N LEU A 9 6.58 0.35 -5.51
CA LEU A 9 5.52 1.16 -6.10
C LEU A 9 6.02 2.58 -6.36
N ARG A 10 5.55 3.17 -7.46
CA ARG A 10 5.88 4.55 -7.78
C ARG A 10 5.03 5.52 -6.95
N MET A 11 5.70 6.50 -6.36
CA MET A 11 5.02 7.69 -5.84
C MET A 11 5.52 8.90 -6.64
N LEU A 12 4.61 9.78 -7.03
CA LEU A 12 4.97 10.98 -7.78
C LEU A 12 5.44 12.09 -6.84
N HIS A 13 4.76 12.23 -5.70
CA HIS A 13 5.09 13.23 -4.70
C HIS A 13 4.96 12.63 -3.30
N ALA A 14 6.08 12.48 -2.61
CA ALA A 14 6.11 11.90 -1.27
C ALA A 14 5.17 12.65 -0.31
N ASP A 15 5.10 13.98 -0.41
CA ASP A 15 4.25 14.81 0.46
C ASP A 15 2.76 14.47 0.36
N THR A 16 2.33 13.93 -0.78
CA THR A 16 0.95 13.52 -1.00
C THR A 16 0.76 12.04 -0.67
N THR A 17 1.72 11.21 -1.07
CA THR A 17 1.57 9.75 -1.00
C THR A 17 1.86 9.18 0.39
N LEU A 18 2.92 9.67 1.06
CA LEU A 18 3.27 9.13 2.37
C LEU A 18 2.14 9.27 3.40
N PRO A 19 1.41 10.40 3.51
CA PRO A 19 0.29 10.48 4.45
C PRO A 19 -0.78 9.41 4.23
N PHE A 20 -1.06 9.06 2.98
CA PHE A 20 -2.01 7.98 2.68
C PHE A 20 -1.59 6.67 3.33
N TYR A 21 -0.30 6.30 3.21
CA TYR A 21 0.20 5.04 3.77
C TYR A 21 0.41 5.12 5.29
N LEU A 22 0.88 6.24 5.81
CA LEU A 22 1.23 6.36 7.23
C LEU A 22 0.00 6.66 8.09
N GLN A 23 -0.68 7.78 7.85
CA GLN A 23 -1.85 8.15 8.62
C GLN A 23 -3.07 7.34 8.23
N GLY A 24 -3.21 7.03 6.95
CA GLY A 24 -4.37 6.31 6.43
C GLY A 24 -4.32 4.82 6.69
N LEU A 25 -3.28 4.15 6.23
CA LEU A 25 -3.21 2.69 6.28
C LEU A 25 -2.45 2.15 7.49
N GLY A 26 -1.73 3.00 8.21
CA GLY A 26 -1.02 2.56 9.42
C GLY A 26 0.33 1.92 9.15
N PHE A 27 0.94 2.18 7.99
CA PHE A 27 2.33 1.80 7.77
C PHE A 27 3.26 2.68 8.57
N VAL A 28 4.45 2.18 8.87
CA VAL A 28 5.54 2.96 9.46
C VAL A 28 6.69 3.02 8.48
N VAL A 29 7.41 4.14 8.49
CA VAL A 29 8.62 4.27 7.68
C VAL A 29 9.77 3.61 8.45
N ASP A 30 10.40 2.62 7.80
CA ASP A 30 11.59 1.98 8.38
C ASP A 30 12.82 2.84 8.14
N TRP A 31 12.94 3.38 6.91
CA TRP A 31 14.02 4.29 6.54
C TRP A 31 13.65 5.01 5.24
N GLU A 32 14.33 6.12 5.00
CA GLU A 32 14.22 6.93 3.79
C GLU A 32 15.61 7.22 3.26
N HIS A 33 15.72 7.41 1.93
CA HIS A 33 16.96 7.77 1.31
C HIS A 33 16.74 8.77 0.18
N ARG A 34 17.58 9.83 0.17
CA ARG A 34 17.74 10.77 -0.94
C ARG A 34 19.23 10.87 -1.24
N PHE A 35 19.59 10.89 -2.51
CA PHE A 35 21.00 11.07 -2.89
C PHE A 35 21.49 12.49 -2.63
N GLY A 36 20.59 13.45 -2.48
CA GLY A 36 20.91 14.83 -2.17
C GLY A 36 19.65 15.61 -1.88
N ALA A 37 19.80 16.84 -1.34
CA ALA A 37 18.66 17.70 -1.04
C ALA A 37 17.87 17.98 -2.33
N GLY A 38 16.54 17.83 -2.27
CA GLY A 38 15.67 18.03 -3.41
C GLY A 38 15.67 16.89 -4.43
N MET A 39 16.47 15.86 -4.22
CA MET A 39 16.48 14.68 -5.07
C MET A 39 15.29 13.75 -4.74
N PRO A 40 14.92 12.85 -5.67
CA PRO A 40 13.81 11.91 -5.42
C PRO A 40 14.02 11.09 -4.16
N LEU A 41 12.92 10.82 -3.46
CA LEU A 41 12.90 10.02 -2.23
C LEU A 41 12.66 8.56 -2.54
N PHE A 42 13.35 7.68 -1.81
CA PHE A 42 13.08 6.24 -1.76
C PHE A 42 12.83 5.86 -0.31
N ALA A 43 11.73 5.17 -0.03
CA ALA A 43 11.35 4.84 1.34
C ALA A 43 10.95 3.39 1.47
N GLN A 44 11.28 2.79 2.61
CA GLN A 44 10.78 1.47 2.98
C GLN A 44 9.72 1.62 4.07
N LEU A 45 8.56 1.01 3.84
CA LEU A 45 7.44 1.03 4.76
C LEU A 45 7.07 -0.38 5.17
N THR A 46 6.64 -0.55 6.42
CA THR A 46 6.21 -1.86 6.94
C THR A 46 4.91 -1.70 7.71
N ARG A 47 4.01 -2.68 7.55
CA ARG A 47 2.80 -2.84 8.33
C ARG A 47 2.54 -4.34 8.49
N GLU A 48 2.31 -4.77 9.75
CA GLU A 48 2.01 -6.18 10.06
C GLU A 48 3.04 -7.15 9.46
N GLY A 49 4.32 -6.77 9.55
CA GLY A 49 5.40 -7.58 9.01
C GLY A 49 5.52 -7.59 7.50
N GLN A 50 4.67 -6.86 6.79
CA GLN A 50 4.71 -6.77 5.33
C GLN A 50 5.36 -5.46 4.91
N THR A 51 6.35 -5.57 4.04
CA THR A 51 7.21 -4.45 3.63
C THR A 51 6.95 -4.10 2.18
N LEU A 52 6.96 -2.80 1.88
CA LEU A 52 6.99 -2.33 0.49
C LEU A 52 7.90 -1.12 0.37
N PHE A 53 8.34 -0.87 -0.86
CA PHE A 53 9.08 0.34 -1.20
C PHE A 53 8.17 1.33 -1.91
N LEU A 54 8.35 2.61 -1.60
CA LEU A 54 7.77 3.71 -2.38
C LEU A 54 8.92 4.53 -2.95
N SER A 55 8.89 4.79 -4.25
CA SER A 55 9.97 5.49 -4.94
C SER A 55 9.47 6.65 -5.78
N GLU A 56 10.09 7.82 -5.60
CA GLU A 56 9.88 8.95 -6.50
C GLU A 56 10.74 8.86 -7.75
N HIS A 57 11.66 7.88 -7.84
CA HIS A 57 12.55 7.74 -8.99
C HIS A 57 11.81 7.19 -10.21
N ALA A 58 11.80 7.96 -11.30
CA ALA A 58 11.10 7.57 -12.52
C ALA A 58 11.65 6.27 -13.14
N GLY A 59 12.93 5.97 -12.90
CA GLY A 59 13.56 4.78 -13.45
C GLY A 59 13.26 3.49 -12.69
N ASP A 60 12.68 3.56 -11.48
CA ASP A 60 12.47 2.39 -10.66
C ASP A 60 11.18 1.64 -11.02
N CYS A 61 10.10 2.37 -11.26
CA CYS A 61 8.79 1.78 -11.55
C CYS A 61 7.85 2.87 -12.07
N GLN A 62 6.74 2.43 -12.64
CA GLN A 62 5.73 3.32 -13.21
C GLN A 62 4.55 3.47 -12.26
N PRO A 63 3.79 4.60 -12.32
CA PRO A 63 2.52 4.73 -11.59
C PRO A 63 1.53 3.66 -12.02
N GLY A 64 0.61 3.29 -11.12
CA GLY A 64 -0.45 2.36 -11.45
C GLY A 64 -0.07 0.90 -11.23
N GLY A 65 0.88 0.64 -10.35
CA GLY A 65 1.19 -0.72 -9.93
C GLY A 65 0.06 -1.34 -9.11
N ALA A 66 0.24 -2.60 -8.69
CA ALA A 66 -0.77 -3.31 -7.92
C ALA A 66 -0.12 -4.23 -6.88
N VAL A 67 -0.75 -4.30 -5.70
CA VAL A 67 -0.35 -5.21 -4.63
C VAL A 67 -1.60 -5.89 -4.09
N TYR A 68 -1.49 -7.19 -3.83
CA TYR A 68 -2.55 -7.98 -3.22
C TYR A 68 -2.12 -8.37 -1.82
N PHE A 69 -2.94 -8.01 -0.82
CA PHE A 69 -2.72 -8.34 0.58
C PHE A 69 -3.73 -9.39 1.01
N LYS A 70 -3.24 -10.56 1.41
CA LYS A 70 -4.10 -11.56 2.04
C LYS A 70 -4.13 -11.26 3.53
N VAL A 71 -5.32 -10.98 4.06
CA VAL A 71 -5.50 -10.54 5.45
C VAL A 71 -6.53 -11.40 6.16
N ASP A 72 -6.46 -11.44 7.48
CA ASP A 72 -7.36 -12.29 8.29
C ASP A 72 -8.78 -11.74 8.33
N ASP A 73 -8.95 -10.41 8.42
CA ASP A 73 -10.26 -9.78 8.58
C ASP A 73 -10.32 -8.46 7.80
N VAL A 74 -10.78 -8.55 6.56
CA VAL A 74 -10.87 -7.38 5.68
C VAL A 74 -11.88 -6.36 6.19
N ASP A 75 -12.94 -6.79 6.88
CA ASP A 75 -13.94 -5.88 7.41
C ASP A 75 -13.36 -5.02 8.55
N ALA A 76 -12.49 -5.59 9.38
CA ALA A 76 -11.81 -4.83 10.43
C ALA A 76 -10.91 -3.75 9.82
N LEU A 77 -10.20 -4.08 8.74
CA LEU A 77 -9.38 -3.10 8.03
C LEU A 77 -10.23 -2.01 7.39
N PHE A 78 -11.36 -2.40 6.81
CA PHE A 78 -12.28 -1.43 6.23
C PHE A 78 -12.72 -0.40 7.28
N ARG A 79 -13.08 -0.86 8.48
CA ARG A 79 -13.47 0.04 9.56
C ARG A 79 -12.32 0.97 9.97
N ALA A 80 -11.11 0.42 10.11
CA ALA A 80 -9.95 1.19 10.51
C ALA A 80 -9.56 2.24 9.46
N PHE A 81 -9.53 1.84 8.18
CA PHE A 81 -9.17 2.75 7.09
C PHE A 81 -10.23 3.82 6.91
N SER A 82 -11.51 3.45 7.01
CA SER A 82 -12.60 4.42 6.93
C SER A 82 -12.53 5.44 8.06
N ALA A 83 -12.24 4.99 9.28
CA ALA A 83 -12.09 5.88 10.43
C ALA A 83 -10.91 6.85 10.26
N ALA A 84 -9.88 6.44 9.53
CA ALA A 84 -8.73 7.28 9.22
C ALA A 84 -8.96 8.21 8.02
N GLY A 85 -10.14 8.16 7.40
CA GLY A 85 -10.49 9.02 6.28
C GLY A 85 -10.02 8.55 4.93
N VAL A 86 -9.61 7.29 4.80
CA VAL A 86 -9.14 6.74 3.52
C VAL A 86 -10.32 6.53 2.58
N PRO A 87 -10.27 7.07 1.35
CA PRO A 87 -11.29 6.75 0.35
C PRO A 87 -11.24 5.28 -0.03
N ILE A 88 -12.40 4.62 -0.12
CA ILE A 88 -12.47 3.20 -0.45
C ILE A 88 -13.39 3.01 -1.65
N PRO A 89 -12.83 2.99 -2.88
CA PRO A 89 -13.63 2.86 -4.09
C PRO A 89 -14.48 1.60 -4.14
N GLN A 90 -13.96 0.47 -3.63
CA GLN A 90 -14.73 -0.77 -3.55
C GLN A 90 -14.67 -1.30 -2.12
N PRO A 91 -15.74 -1.09 -1.32
CA PRO A 91 -15.82 -1.67 0.03
C PRO A 91 -15.79 -3.20 0.00
N PRO A 92 -15.59 -3.85 1.15
CA PRO A 92 -15.57 -5.31 1.19
C PRO A 92 -16.82 -5.92 0.58
N HIS A 93 -16.61 -6.90 -0.30
CA HIS A 93 -17.68 -7.64 -0.95
C HIS A 93 -17.24 -9.08 -1.17
N ASP A 94 -18.20 -9.99 -1.21
CA ASP A 94 -17.92 -11.39 -1.46
C ASP A 94 -17.76 -11.62 -2.96
N THR A 95 -16.71 -12.38 -3.33
CA THR A 95 -16.48 -12.78 -4.71
C THR A 95 -17.07 -14.16 -4.96
N ASP A 96 -17.16 -14.54 -6.25
CA ASP A 96 -17.64 -15.87 -6.64
C ASP A 96 -16.59 -16.96 -6.39
N TRP A 97 -15.34 -16.56 -6.12
CA TRP A 97 -14.23 -17.53 -5.98
C TRP A 97 -13.76 -17.69 -4.53
N GLY A 98 -14.60 -17.34 -3.55
CA GLY A 98 -14.35 -17.69 -2.15
C GLY A 98 -13.50 -16.70 -1.38
N THR A 99 -13.48 -15.44 -1.78
CA THR A 99 -12.80 -14.39 -1.04
C THR A 99 -13.77 -13.26 -0.71
N ARG A 100 -13.39 -12.44 0.28
CA ARG A 100 -14.05 -11.18 0.54
C ARG A 100 -13.01 -10.09 0.38
N GLU A 101 -13.23 -9.16 -0.54
CA GLU A 101 -12.20 -8.24 -1.02
C GLU A 101 -12.62 -6.78 -0.96
N MET A 102 -11.64 -5.92 -0.74
CA MET A 102 -11.76 -4.47 -0.74
C MET A 102 -10.67 -3.90 -1.63
N LEU A 103 -10.97 -2.85 -2.41
CA LEU A 103 -9.98 -2.19 -3.25
C LEU A 103 -9.77 -0.75 -2.79
N LEU A 104 -8.51 -0.39 -2.63
CA LEU A 104 -8.05 0.98 -2.44
C LEU A 104 -7.21 1.39 -3.64
N VAL A 105 -7.18 2.69 -3.92
CA VAL A 105 -6.28 3.27 -4.93
C VAL A 105 -5.53 4.40 -4.24
N ASP A 106 -4.21 4.35 -4.27
CA ASP A 106 -3.40 5.37 -3.64
C ASP A 106 -3.36 6.66 -4.50
N PRO A 107 -2.75 7.75 -4.02
CA PRO A 107 -2.72 9.01 -4.79
C PRO A 107 -2.07 8.92 -6.17
N ASP A 108 -1.25 7.89 -6.42
CA ASP A 108 -0.53 7.72 -7.68
C ASP A 108 -1.17 6.67 -8.59
N GLY A 109 -2.37 6.20 -8.23
CA GLY A 109 -3.08 5.21 -9.03
C GLY A 109 -2.64 3.77 -8.76
N ASN A 110 -1.80 3.53 -7.75
CA ASN A 110 -1.45 2.16 -7.37
C ASN A 110 -2.66 1.50 -6.71
N ARG A 111 -2.94 0.27 -7.11
CA ARG A 111 -4.12 -0.47 -6.65
C ARG A 111 -3.71 -1.41 -5.54
N LEU A 112 -4.38 -1.28 -4.39
CA LEU A 112 -4.13 -2.10 -3.21
C LEU A 112 -5.38 -2.91 -2.92
N ARG A 113 -5.30 -4.22 -3.10
CA ARG A 113 -6.42 -5.12 -2.84
C ARG A 113 -6.16 -5.88 -1.55
N PHE A 114 -7.12 -5.80 -0.64
CA PHE A 114 -7.07 -6.54 0.63
C PHE A 114 -8.16 -7.59 0.60
N ALA A 115 -7.80 -8.83 0.92
CA ALA A 115 -8.73 -9.94 0.80
C ALA A 115 -8.61 -10.93 1.95
N THR A 116 -9.75 -11.39 2.44
CA THR A 116 -9.87 -12.50 3.37
C THR A 116 -10.31 -13.73 2.59
N HIS A 117 -9.59 -14.82 2.74
CA HIS A 117 -9.87 -16.07 2.02
C HIS A 117 -10.69 -17.02 2.89
N SER A 118 -11.68 -17.62 2.28
CA SER A 118 -12.50 -18.66 2.92
C SER A 118 -11.85 -20.01 2.64
N ASP A 119 -11.04 -20.48 3.55
CA ASP A 119 -10.37 -21.77 3.37
C ASP A 119 -11.09 -22.86 4.13
#